data_6005d9aca56aec27bdee83f0540efb81
#
_entry.id   6005d9aca56aec27bdee83f0540efb81
#
_cell.length_a   1.000
_cell.length_b   1.000
_cell.length_c   1.000
_cell.angle_alpha   90.00
_cell.angle_beta   90.00
_cell.angle_gamma   90.00
#
_symmetry.space_group_name_H-M   'P 1'
#
loop_
_entity.id
_entity.type
_entity.pdbx_description
1 polymer ?
#
loop_
_entity_poly.entity_id
_entity_poly.type
_entity_poly.pdbx_seq_one_letter_code
_entity_poly.pdbx_strand_id
1 'polypeptide(L)'
;MRFLFTLLTVVFLGNTTAAATVGDDGLHIQPWIRDTFKDLQEDLDEANAEGKRLAIFFEQRGCIYCTKMHESVYPDPELSYYIEENFFVIQLNLHGDLEVVDFDGDTLTEKQIARKWGILFTPSVIFLPEEVEEGKTAIQSAVAMMPGAFGRGTTLDMFTWVNEKRYAVDSDEDFQRYHARRINERRAAKE
;
A
#
# COMPACT_ATOMS: atom_id res chain seq x y z
N MET A 1 53.83 39.77 -6.08
CA MET A 1 53.02 38.65 -6.66
C MET A 1 52.37 37.92 -5.53
N ARG A 2 51.06 38.16 -5.33
CA ARG A 2 50.24 37.49 -4.28
C ARG A 2 49.46 36.39 -4.97
N PHE A 3 49.79 35.15 -4.68
CA PHE A 3 49.01 33.97 -5.15
C PHE A 3 47.78 33.80 -4.23
N LEU A 4 46.58 34.01 -4.77
CA LEU A 4 45.32 33.68 -4.14
C LEU A 4 45.07 32.18 -4.33
N PHE A 5 45.14 31.41 -3.26
CA PHE A 5 44.69 29.99 -3.27
C PHE A 5 43.18 29.98 -3.04
N THR A 6 42.42 29.69 -4.10
CA THR A 6 40.98 29.48 -3.99
C THR A 6 40.75 28.06 -3.51
N LEU A 7 40.27 27.91 -2.26
CA LEU A 7 39.90 26.65 -1.67
C LEU A 7 38.54 26.21 -2.24
N LEU A 8 38.54 25.19 -3.10
CA LEU A 8 37.31 24.63 -3.65
C LEU A 8 36.72 23.65 -2.65
N THR A 9 35.65 24.06 -1.94
CA THR A 9 34.93 23.20 -0.99
C THR A 9 33.97 22.31 -1.79
N VAL A 10 34.30 21.04 -1.95
CA VAL A 10 33.40 20.03 -2.52
C VAL A 10 32.40 19.61 -1.44
N VAL A 11 31.15 20.02 -1.59
CA VAL A 11 30.05 19.56 -0.74
C VAL A 11 29.61 18.19 -1.25
N PHE A 12 29.94 17.15 -0.52
CA PHE A 12 29.37 15.80 -0.72
C PHE A 12 27.93 15.81 -0.22
N LEU A 13 26.96 15.90 -1.12
CA LEU A 13 25.57 15.56 -0.84
C LEU A 13 25.46 14.04 -0.68
N GLY A 14 25.62 13.56 0.53
CA GLY A 14 25.38 12.15 0.85
C GLY A 14 23.87 11.86 0.69
N ASN A 15 23.53 10.96 -0.22
CA ASN A 15 22.20 10.35 -0.23
C ASN A 15 22.05 9.51 1.05
N THR A 16 21.37 10.06 2.06
CA THR A 16 20.94 9.28 3.21
C THR A 16 19.72 8.46 2.78
N THR A 17 19.90 7.16 2.53
CA THR A 17 18.75 6.24 2.51
C THR A 17 18.14 6.29 3.90
N ALA A 18 16.94 6.86 4.02
CA ALA A 18 16.20 6.81 5.26
C ALA A 18 15.85 5.35 5.55
N ALA A 19 16.28 4.85 6.71
CA ALA A 19 15.84 3.55 7.20
C ALA A 19 14.32 3.60 7.43
N ALA A 20 13.62 2.51 7.10
CA ALA A 20 12.19 2.42 7.35
C ALA A 20 11.90 2.61 8.85
N THR A 21 10.98 3.50 9.18
CA THR A 21 10.57 3.72 10.57
C THR A 21 9.64 2.60 11.01
N VAL A 22 9.86 2.06 12.21
CA VAL A 22 9.09 0.96 12.79
C VAL A 22 8.46 1.43 14.10
N GLY A 23 7.18 1.12 14.31
CA GLY A 23 6.44 1.41 15.53
C GLY A 23 6.75 0.44 16.67
N ASP A 24 6.20 0.70 17.84
CA ASP A 24 6.35 -0.15 19.04
C ASP A 24 5.72 -1.55 18.84
N ASP A 25 4.71 -1.65 17.99
CA ASP A 25 4.08 -2.90 17.55
C ASP A 25 4.96 -3.72 16.60
N GLY A 26 6.04 -3.12 16.10
CA GLY A 26 6.98 -3.72 15.16
C GLY A 26 6.54 -3.69 13.70
N LEU A 27 5.50 -2.93 13.37
CA LEU A 27 5.07 -2.65 12.01
C LEU A 27 5.73 -1.38 11.47
N HIS A 28 5.83 -1.27 10.16
CA HIS A 28 6.42 -0.09 9.54
C HIS A 28 5.42 1.08 9.53
N ILE A 29 5.96 2.29 9.64
CA ILE A 29 5.19 3.53 9.64
C ILE A 29 5.37 4.24 8.31
N GLN A 30 4.25 4.69 7.71
CA GLN A 30 4.24 5.62 6.60
C GLN A 30 3.24 6.75 6.90
N PRO A 31 3.48 7.97 6.42
CA PRO A 31 2.59 9.12 6.72
C PRO A 31 1.15 8.93 6.27
N TRP A 32 0.93 8.13 5.24
CA TRP A 32 -0.38 7.85 4.65
C TRP A 32 -1.10 6.64 5.25
N ILE A 33 -0.50 5.91 6.21
CA ILE A 33 -1.20 4.87 6.99
C ILE A 33 -2.02 5.56 8.07
N ARG A 34 -3.31 5.24 8.11
CA ARG A 34 -4.26 5.79 9.07
C ARG A 34 -4.32 4.92 10.33
N ASP A 35 -4.36 5.59 11.47
CA ASP A 35 -4.65 4.96 12.74
C ASP A 35 -6.16 5.06 13.00
N THR A 36 -6.86 3.93 13.00
CA THR A 36 -8.32 3.83 13.13
C THR A 36 -8.70 2.82 14.20
N PHE A 37 -9.98 2.74 14.52
CA PHE A 37 -10.51 1.71 15.40
C PHE A 37 -10.68 0.35 14.73
N LYS A 38 -10.37 0.25 13.42
CA LYS A 38 -10.46 -0.97 12.60
C LYS A 38 -11.87 -1.54 12.52
N ASP A 39 -12.88 -0.68 12.58
CA ASP A 39 -14.21 -0.98 12.08
C ASP A 39 -14.21 -0.74 10.57
N LEU A 40 -14.25 -1.82 9.79
CA LEU A 40 -14.05 -1.72 8.35
C LEU A 40 -15.18 -1.00 7.63
N GLN A 41 -16.40 -0.98 8.21
CA GLN A 41 -17.48 -0.20 7.63
C GLN A 41 -17.27 1.30 7.88
N GLU A 42 -16.86 1.69 9.09
CA GLU A 42 -16.51 3.07 9.41
C GLU A 42 -15.32 3.55 8.57
N ASP A 43 -14.28 2.70 8.43
CA ASP A 43 -13.11 3.00 7.61
C ASP A 43 -13.46 3.18 6.11
N LEU A 44 -14.40 2.37 5.59
CA LEU A 44 -14.88 2.50 4.21
C LEU A 44 -15.70 3.77 4.01
N ASP A 45 -16.56 4.10 4.97
CA ASP A 45 -17.39 5.32 4.93
C ASP A 45 -16.51 6.57 5.00
N GLU A 46 -15.46 6.58 5.83
CA GLU A 46 -14.48 7.66 5.90
C GLU A 46 -13.67 7.78 4.60
N ALA A 47 -13.19 6.64 4.07
CA ALA A 47 -12.51 6.60 2.77
C ALA A 47 -13.38 7.22 1.65
N ASN A 48 -14.65 6.84 1.58
CA ASN A 48 -15.60 7.37 0.60
C ASN A 48 -15.87 8.86 0.80
N ALA A 49 -15.98 9.33 2.05
CA ALA A 49 -16.15 10.75 2.36
C ALA A 49 -14.94 11.60 1.91
N GLU A 50 -13.74 11.04 1.96
CA GLU A 50 -12.51 11.65 1.41
C GLU A 50 -12.36 11.46 -0.11
N GLY A 51 -13.24 10.72 -0.77
CA GLY A 51 -13.12 10.37 -2.19
C GLY A 51 -11.99 9.40 -2.51
N LYS A 52 -11.56 8.63 -1.51
CA LYS A 52 -10.46 7.66 -1.59
C LYS A 52 -10.96 6.22 -1.62
N ARG A 53 -10.04 5.29 -1.95
CA ARG A 53 -10.26 3.85 -1.91
C ARG A 53 -9.72 3.27 -0.62
N LEU A 54 -10.47 2.39 0.04
CA LEU A 54 -9.96 1.65 1.19
C LEU A 54 -8.97 0.58 0.74
N ALA A 55 -7.77 0.60 1.34
CA ALA A 55 -6.75 -0.43 1.17
C ALA A 55 -6.30 -0.95 2.53
N ILE A 56 -6.27 -2.28 2.70
CA ILE A 56 -5.89 -2.94 3.94
C ILE A 56 -4.54 -3.61 3.74
N PHE A 57 -3.54 -3.16 4.49
CA PHE A 57 -2.19 -3.71 4.49
C PHE A 57 -2.03 -4.73 5.59
N PHE A 58 -1.52 -5.91 5.27
CA PHE A 58 -1.06 -6.88 6.25
C PHE A 58 0.46 -6.90 6.32
N GLU A 59 0.96 -6.66 7.52
CA GLU A 59 2.37 -6.78 7.86
C GLU A 59 2.59 -7.64 9.10
N GLN A 60 3.85 -7.88 9.46
CA GLN A 60 4.22 -8.54 10.70
C GLN A 60 5.58 -8.05 11.19
N ARG A 61 5.81 -8.13 12.48
CA ARG A 61 7.11 -7.83 13.08
C ARG A 61 8.21 -8.68 12.43
N GLY A 62 9.32 -8.05 12.06
CA GLY A 62 10.48 -8.72 11.47
C GLY A 62 10.29 -9.21 10.04
N CYS A 63 9.30 -8.69 9.32
CA CYS A 63 9.04 -9.01 7.93
C CYS A 63 10.08 -8.35 6.99
N ILE A 64 11.04 -9.14 6.52
CA ILE A 64 12.12 -8.64 5.64
C ILE A 64 11.60 -8.09 4.30
N TYR A 65 10.52 -8.65 3.76
CA TYR A 65 9.89 -8.17 2.52
C TYR A 65 9.08 -6.90 2.74
N CYS A 66 8.48 -6.73 3.93
CA CYS A 66 7.85 -5.46 4.33
C CYS A 66 8.92 -4.37 4.43
N THR A 67 10.02 -4.63 5.14
CA THR A 67 11.16 -3.70 5.21
C THR A 67 11.62 -3.29 3.82
N LYS A 68 11.79 -4.25 2.90
CA LYS A 68 12.18 -3.93 1.52
C LYS A 68 11.19 -3.01 0.82
N MET A 69 9.87 -3.20 1.00
CA MET A 69 8.86 -2.31 0.44
C MET A 69 8.98 -0.90 1.02
N HIS A 70 9.14 -0.78 2.34
CA HIS A 70 9.24 0.50 3.04
C HIS A 70 10.57 1.25 2.82
N GLU A 71 11.63 0.55 2.45
CA GLU A 71 12.93 1.17 2.15
C GLU A 71 13.13 1.50 0.66
N SER A 72 12.51 0.73 -0.25
CA SER A 72 12.86 0.78 -1.66
C SER A 72 11.70 1.03 -2.62
N VAL A 73 10.44 0.88 -2.17
CA VAL A 73 9.26 1.01 -3.04
C VAL A 73 8.38 2.19 -2.61
N TYR A 74 7.88 2.18 -1.39
CA TYR A 74 6.99 3.22 -0.87
C TYR A 74 7.63 4.61 -0.73
N PRO A 75 8.96 4.77 -0.51
CA PRO A 75 9.59 6.09 -0.49
C PRO A 75 9.71 6.77 -1.86
N ASP A 76 9.36 6.09 -2.97
CA ASP A 76 9.28 6.74 -4.27
C ASP A 76 8.26 7.88 -4.22
N PRO A 77 8.65 9.14 -4.56
CA PRO A 77 7.78 10.29 -4.37
C PRO A 77 6.48 10.22 -5.17
N GLU A 78 6.51 9.67 -6.39
CA GLU A 78 5.32 9.52 -7.24
C GLU A 78 4.35 8.50 -6.64
N LEU A 79 4.86 7.34 -6.21
CA LEU A 79 4.05 6.30 -5.61
C LEU A 79 3.48 6.72 -4.25
N SER A 80 4.33 7.29 -3.37
CA SER A 80 3.89 7.75 -2.05
C SER A 80 2.79 8.80 -2.15
N TYR A 81 2.99 9.82 -3.00
CA TYR A 81 1.98 10.85 -3.27
C TYR A 81 0.70 10.24 -3.84
N TYR A 82 0.83 9.31 -4.80
CA TYR A 82 -0.33 8.66 -5.40
C TYR A 82 -1.17 7.87 -4.38
N ILE A 83 -0.50 7.14 -3.47
CA ILE A 83 -1.18 6.42 -2.38
C ILE A 83 -1.88 7.41 -1.45
N GLU A 84 -1.19 8.44 -0.98
CA GLU A 84 -1.72 9.43 -0.05
C GLU A 84 -2.95 10.16 -0.58
N GLU A 85 -2.95 10.54 -1.86
CA GLU A 85 -4.05 11.28 -2.48
C GLU A 85 -5.27 10.40 -2.78
N ASN A 86 -5.07 9.11 -3.10
CA ASN A 86 -6.13 8.29 -3.66
C ASN A 86 -6.59 7.13 -2.77
N PHE A 87 -5.86 6.86 -1.69
CA PHE A 87 -6.16 5.72 -0.83
C PHE A 87 -6.26 6.10 0.64
N PHE A 88 -7.25 5.54 1.31
CA PHE A 88 -7.36 5.44 2.75
C PHE A 88 -6.74 4.12 3.15
N VAL A 89 -5.58 4.15 3.77
CA VAL A 89 -4.82 2.95 4.07
C VAL A 89 -4.85 2.65 5.55
N ILE A 90 -5.33 1.46 5.91
CA ILE A 90 -5.22 0.90 7.25
C ILE A 90 -4.23 -0.25 7.26
N GLN A 91 -3.65 -0.52 8.43
CA GLN A 91 -2.66 -1.57 8.60
C GLN A 91 -3.09 -2.55 9.69
N LEU A 92 -2.97 -3.85 9.38
CA LEU A 92 -3.25 -4.96 10.27
C LEU A 92 -1.98 -5.81 10.48
N ASN A 93 -1.80 -6.26 11.73
CA ASN A 93 -0.72 -7.16 12.08
C ASN A 93 -1.16 -8.61 11.89
N LEU A 94 -0.45 -9.38 11.05
CA LEU A 94 -0.73 -10.80 10.79
C LEU A 94 -0.84 -11.65 12.08
N HIS A 95 -0.17 -11.22 13.14
CA HIS A 95 -0.13 -11.89 14.44
C HIS A 95 -0.68 -11.02 15.57
N GLY A 96 -1.35 -9.91 15.24
CA GLY A 96 -1.83 -8.94 16.21
C GLY A 96 -3.07 -9.40 16.98
N ASP A 97 -3.31 -8.73 18.09
CA ASP A 97 -4.40 -9.00 19.00
C ASP A 97 -5.42 -7.84 19.09
N LEU A 98 -5.25 -6.76 18.30
CA LEU A 98 -6.23 -5.70 18.22
C LEU A 98 -7.52 -6.23 17.58
N GLU A 99 -8.67 -5.72 18.05
CA GLU A 99 -9.96 -6.08 17.48
C GLU A 99 -10.15 -5.41 16.12
N VAL A 100 -10.78 -6.13 15.20
CA VAL A 100 -11.20 -5.69 13.88
C VAL A 100 -12.65 -6.10 13.69
N VAL A 101 -13.49 -5.18 13.27
CA VAL A 101 -14.88 -5.47 12.90
C VAL A 101 -14.95 -5.63 11.38
N ASP A 102 -15.24 -6.85 10.92
CA ASP A 102 -15.37 -7.15 9.47
C ASP A 102 -16.76 -6.72 8.96
N PHE A 103 -16.93 -6.55 7.67
CA PHE A 103 -18.19 -6.14 7.05
C PHE A 103 -19.36 -7.10 7.28
N ASP A 104 -19.11 -8.37 7.56
CA ASP A 104 -20.16 -9.33 7.95
C ASP A 104 -20.59 -9.23 9.43
N GLY A 105 -20.01 -8.28 10.17
CA GLY A 105 -20.29 -8.02 11.59
C GLY A 105 -19.46 -8.84 12.57
N ASP A 106 -18.60 -9.74 12.10
CA ASP A 106 -17.69 -10.46 12.99
C ASP A 106 -16.65 -9.53 13.60
N THR A 107 -16.56 -9.53 14.94
CA THR A 107 -15.49 -8.85 15.68
C THR A 107 -14.46 -9.88 16.11
N LEU A 108 -13.27 -9.81 15.52
CA LEU A 108 -12.19 -10.77 15.68
C LEU A 108 -10.87 -10.04 15.89
N THR A 109 -9.86 -10.74 16.47
CA THR A 109 -8.51 -10.15 16.50
C THR A 109 -7.86 -10.16 15.11
N GLU A 110 -6.92 -9.26 14.87
CA GLU A 110 -6.18 -9.15 13.60
C GLU A 110 -5.68 -10.53 13.10
N LYS A 111 -5.09 -11.35 13.99
CA LYS A 111 -4.65 -12.70 13.66
C LYS A 111 -5.77 -13.67 13.32
N GLN A 112 -6.97 -13.47 13.88
CA GLN A 112 -8.14 -14.28 13.54
C GLN A 112 -8.76 -13.83 12.21
N ILE A 113 -8.80 -12.53 11.96
CA ILE A 113 -9.16 -11.94 10.66
C ILE A 113 -8.21 -12.46 9.56
N ALA A 114 -6.90 -12.42 9.79
CA ALA A 114 -5.93 -12.95 8.83
C ALA A 114 -6.21 -14.42 8.47
N ARG A 115 -6.54 -15.26 9.48
CA ARG A 115 -6.91 -16.67 9.25
C ARG A 115 -8.24 -16.81 8.50
N LYS A 116 -9.27 -16.04 8.91
CA LYS A 116 -10.60 -16.01 8.27
C LYS A 116 -10.48 -15.65 6.78
N TRP A 117 -9.62 -14.69 6.46
CA TRP A 117 -9.41 -14.24 5.08
C TRP A 117 -8.35 -15.04 4.32
N GLY A 118 -7.67 -16.00 4.95
CA GLY A 118 -6.64 -16.83 4.32
C GLY A 118 -5.37 -16.07 3.96
N ILE A 119 -5.02 -15.02 4.72
CA ILE A 119 -3.80 -14.23 4.52
C ILE A 119 -2.61 -15.04 5.05
N LEU A 120 -1.75 -15.47 4.16
CA LEU A 120 -0.60 -16.35 4.46
C LEU A 120 0.74 -15.65 4.31
N PHE A 121 0.79 -14.49 3.67
CA PHE A 121 2.03 -13.81 3.31
C PHE A 121 1.99 -12.34 3.74
N THR A 122 3.15 -11.81 4.11
CA THR A 122 3.37 -10.39 4.33
C THR A 122 4.57 -9.89 3.52
N PRO A 123 4.49 -8.67 2.97
CA PRO A 123 3.31 -7.82 2.97
C PRO A 123 2.19 -8.37 2.10
N SER A 124 0.94 -8.09 2.42
CA SER A 124 -0.20 -8.28 1.53
C SER A 124 -1.06 -7.04 1.54
N VAL A 125 -1.59 -6.65 0.40
CA VAL A 125 -2.51 -5.51 0.27
C VAL A 125 -3.81 -5.99 -0.33
N ILE A 126 -4.92 -5.66 0.33
CA ILE A 126 -6.28 -5.95 -0.13
C ILE A 126 -6.92 -4.62 -0.51
N PHE A 127 -7.56 -4.56 -1.66
CA PHE A 127 -8.23 -3.35 -2.16
C PHE A 127 -9.74 -3.57 -2.17
N LEU A 128 -10.49 -2.64 -1.58
CA LEU A 128 -11.93 -2.69 -1.46
C LEU A 128 -12.62 -1.83 -2.54
N PRO A 129 -13.85 -2.20 -2.94
CA PRO A 129 -14.73 -1.33 -3.70
C PRO A 129 -15.26 -0.18 -2.83
N GLU A 130 -16.02 0.72 -3.39
CA GLU A 130 -16.72 1.80 -2.64
C GLU A 130 -17.90 1.29 -1.84
N GLU A 131 -18.47 0.15 -2.24
CA GLU A 131 -19.62 -0.47 -1.59
C GLU A 131 -19.34 -1.95 -1.39
N VAL A 132 -19.68 -2.44 -0.21
CA VAL A 132 -19.60 -3.86 0.14
C VAL A 132 -21.01 -4.41 0.29
N GLU A 133 -21.29 -5.56 -0.33
CA GLU A 133 -22.59 -6.22 -0.20
C GLU A 133 -22.78 -6.71 1.24
N GLU A 134 -24.00 -6.52 1.78
CA GLU A 134 -24.36 -6.94 3.13
C GLU A 134 -24.04 -8.43 3.36
N GLY A 135 -23.40 -8.72 4.49
CA GLY A 135 -23.04 -10.08 4.92
C GLY A 135 -21.81 -10.68 4.22
N LYS A 136 -21.12 -9.92 3.36
CA LYS A 136 -19.82 -10.33 2.84
C LYS A 136 -18.67 -9.88 3.74
N THR A 137 -17.60 -10.65 3.74
CA THR A 137 -16.34 -10.25 4.38
C THR A 137 -15.53 -9.32 3.48
N ALA A 138 -14.54 -8.63 4.04
CA ALA A 138 -13.63 -7.79 3.25
C ALA A 138 -12.96 -8.58 2.11
N ILE A 139 -12.48 -9.80 2.38
CA ILE A 139 -11.80 -10.60 1.35
C ILE A 139 -12.74 -11.07 0.25
N GLN A 140 -14.03 -11.32 0.55
CA GLN A 140 -15.03 -11.69 -0.45
C GLN A 140 -15.44 -10.50 -1.33
N SER A 141 -15.27 -9.29 -0.82
CA SER A 141 -15.59 -8.04 -1.51
C SER A 141 -14.37 -7.42 -2.21
N ALA A 142 -13.17 -7.95 -1.95
CA ALA A 142 -11.94 -7.41 -2.51
C ALA A 142 -11.94 -7.40 -4.04
N VAL A 143 -11.61 -6.26 -4.62
CA VAL A 143 -11.51 -6.08 -6.09
C VAL A 143 -10.15 -6.47 -6.63
N ALA A 144 -9.14 -6.44 -5.78
CA ALA A 144 -7.78 -6.90 -6.07
C ALA A 144 -7.03 -7.25 -4.78
N MET A 145 -5.97 -8.02 -4.93
CA MET A 145 -5.03 -8.33 -3.85
C MET A 145 -3.60 -8.39 -4.39
N MET A 146 -2.66 -7.85 -3.62
CA MET A 146 -1.22 -7.97 -3.86
C MET A 146 -0.60 -8.84 -2.77
N PRO A 147 -0.40 -10.15 -2.97
CA PRO A 147 0.24 -11.02 -1.99
C PRO A 147 1.76 -10.99 -2.16
N GLY A 148 2.49 -10.48 -1.18
CA GLY A 148 3.95 -10.39 -1.17
C GLY A 148 4.51 -9.04 -1.63
N ALA A 149 5.84 -8.95 -1.77
CA ALA A 149 6.53 -7.74 -2.17
C ALA A 149 6.62 -7.61 -3.69
N PHE A 150 6.35 -6.42 -4.20
CA PHE A 150 6.40 -6.09 -5.62
C PHE A 150 7.36 -4.94 -5.88
N GLY A 151 7.83 -4.82 -7.12
CA GLY A 151 8.61 -3.66 -7.54
C GLY A 151 7.75 -2.41 -7.70
N ARG A 152 8.38 -1.22 -7.65
CA ARG A 152 7.72 0.08 -7.75
C ARG A 152 6.71 0.18 -8.91
N GLY A 153 7.12 -0.23 -10.11
CA GLY A 153 6.25 -0.10 -11.30
C GLY A 153 4.98 -0.95 -11.19
N THR A 154 5.10 -2.19 -10.69
CA THR A 154 3.95 -3.08 -10.49
C THR A 154 3.03 -2.55 -9.39
N THR A 155 3.61 -2.03 -8.30
CA THR A 155 2.86 -1.43 -7.20
C THR A 155 2.08 -0.21 -7.68
N LEU A 156 2.71 0.74 -8.35
CA LEU A 156 2.04 1.93 -8.88
C LEU A 156 0.93 1.55 -9.87
N ASP A 157 1.20 0.61 -10.77
CA ASP A 157 0.21 0.18 -11.76
C ASP A 157 -1.01 -0.49 -11.10
N MET A 158 -0.84 -1.27 -10.02
CA MET A 158 -1.95 -1.88 -9.28
C MET A 158 -2.80 -0.81 -8.58
N PHE A 159 -2.16 0.11 -7.85
CA PHE A 159 -2.88 1.20 -7.22
C PHE A 159 -3.64 2.05 -8.25
N THR A 160 -3.02 2.35 -9.40
CA THR A 160 -3.67 3.09 -10.48
C THR A 160 -4.85 2.30 -11.07
N TRP A 161 -4.67 1.01 -11.35
CA TRP A 161 -5.71 0.14 -11.91
C TRP A 161 -6.93 0.05 -11.01
N VAL A 162 -6.73 -0.07 -9.69
CA VAL A 162 -7.80 -0.07 -8.69
C VAL A 162 -8.49 1.30 -8.63
N ASN A 163 -7.72 2.39 -8.51
CA ASN A 163 -8.28 3.74 -8.42
C ASN A 163 -9.11 4.12 -9.64
N GLU A 164 -8.65 3.73 -10.84
CA GLU A 164 -9.38 3.92 -12.11
C GLU A 164 -10.57 2.95 -12.27
N LYS A 165 -10.87 2.10 -11.28
CA LYS A 165 -11.95 1.09 -11.32
C LYS A 165 -11.87 0.17 -12.53
N ARG A 166 -10.66 -0.17 -12.98
CA ARG A 166 -10.48 -1.01 -14.16
C ARG A 166 -11.07 -2.41 -13.99
N TYR A 167 -11.22 -2.87 -12.75
CA TYR A 167 -11.90 -4.12 -12.41
C TYR A 167 -13.40 -4.12 -12.75
N ALA A 168 -14.04 -2.93 -12.82
CA ALA A 168 -15.47 -2.77 -13.09
C ALA A 168 -15.77 -2.42 -14.55
N VAL A 169 -14.73 -2.14 -15.35
CA VAL A 169 -14.90 -1.82 -16.78
C VAL A 169 -15.06 -3.14 -17.54
N ASP A 170 -16.12 -3.25 -18.33
CA ASP A 170 -16.31 -4.33 -19.28
C ASP A 170 -15.26 -4.23 -20.41
N SER A 171 -14.05 -4.60 -20.10
CA SER A 171 -12.91 -4.58 -21.00
C SER A 171 -12.16 -5.91 -20.94
N ASP A 172 -11.58 -6.32 -22.06
CA ASP A 172 -10.68 -7.48 -22.12
C ASP A 172 -9.31 -7.22 -21.45
N GLU A 173 -9.11 -6.07 -20.82
CA GLU A 173 -7.84 -5.69 -20.19
C GLU A 173 -7.87 -5.99 -18.68
N ASP A 174 -7.48 -7.22 -18.31
CA ASP A 174 -7.16 -7.57 -16.93
C ASP A 174 -5.90 -6.83 -16.42
N PHE A 175 -5.58 -6.98 -15.12
CA PHE A 175 -4.40 -6.32 -14.56
C PHE A 175 -3.10 -6.69 -15.26
N GLN A 176 -2.91 -7.94 -15.69
CA GLN A 176 -1.69 -8.39 -16.34
C GLN A 176 -1.49 -7.67 -17.70
N ARG A 177 -2.54 -7.53 -18.49
CA ARG A 177 -2.52 -6.81 -19.77
C ARG A 177 -2.32 -5.31 -19.55
N TYR A 178 -3.01 -4.73 -18.58
CA TYR A 178 -2.82 -3.33 -18.17
C TYR A 178 -1.35 -3.08 -17.80
N HIS A 179 -0.78 -3.88 -16.90
CA HIS A 179 0.61 -3.74 -16.46
C HIS A 179 1.60 -3.91 -17.62
N ALA A 180 1.40 -4.90 -18.50
CA ALA A 180 2.24 -5.10 -19.67
C ALA A 180 2.21 -3.88 -20.61
N ARG A 181 1.06 -3.28 -20.85
CA ARG A 181 0.91 -2.04 -21.63
C ARG A 181 1.66 -0.90 -20.96
N ARG A 182 1.49 -0.69 -19.66
CA ARG A 182 2.17 0.36 -18.88
C ARG A 182 3.69 0.23 -18.93
N ILE A 183 4.22 -1.01 -18.91
CA ILE A 183 5.65 -1.28 -19.08
C ILE A 183 6.12 -0.79 -20.46
N ASN A 184 5.40 -1.11 -21.53
CA ASN A 184 5.75 -0.71 -22.89
C ASN A 184 5.70 0.81 -23.08
N GLU A 185 4.67 1.48 -22.54
CA GLU A 185 4.56 2.95 -22.54
C GLU A 185 5.76 3.60 -21.85
N ARG A 186 6.15 3.11 -20.68
CA ARG A 186 7.34 3.61 -19.96
C ARG A 186 8.65 3.37 -20.68
N ARG A 187 8.76 2.32 -21.50
CA ARG A 187 9.94 2.07 -22.34
C ARG A 187 10.01 3.05 -23.52
N ALA A 188 8.89 3.20 -24.23
CA ALA A 188 8.81 4.13 -25.36
C ALA A 188 9.06 5.60 -24.97
N ALA A 189 8.67 5.99 -23.75
CA ALA A 189 8.92 7.37 -23.26
C ALA A 189 10.41 7.65 -22.92
N LYS A 190 11.28 6.65 -22.95
CA LYS A 190 12.72 6.78 -22.67
C LYS A 190 13.59 6.77 -23.94
N GLU A 191 12.99 6.48 -25.09
CA GLU A 191 13.60 6.54 -26.42
C GLU A 191 13.41 7.93 -27.07
#